data_fa79c25921fb0dc7a05e58d6ab683de8
#
_entry.id   fa79c25921fb0dc7a05e58d6ab683de8
#
_cell.length_a   1.000
_cell.length_b   1.000
_cell.length_c   1.000
_cell.angle_alpha   90.00
_cell.angle_beta   90.00
_cell.angle_gamma   90.00
#
_symmetry.space_group_name_H-M   'P 1'
#
loop_
_entity.id
_entity.type
_entity.pdbx_description
1 polymer ?
#
loop_
_entity_poly.entity_id
_entity_poly.type
_entity_poly.pdbx_seq_one_letter_code
_entity_poly.pdbx_strand_id
1 'polypeptide(L)'
;MISRRYALAAALALLSVPAARAEPTIGLAERRAIAAYRQDRYPTQEKAIQEAAGFAVPVEVAWDDLTIPGDAKYYSEPDYFEKTIFEPLADGLKEVAKDKMGREALSAKLKTIRIRFDENTAPTSNYSKRLTFNGGVLDVNWRPFTNVADSKDRVEAVVKLLEKNL
;
A
#
# COMPACT_ATOMS: atom_id res chain seq x y z
N MET A 1 -70.71 -4.37 42.10
CA MET A 1 -70.46 -3.86 40.76
C MET A 1 -69.04 -3.21 40.78
N ILE A 2 -68.06 -3.95 40.24
CA ILE A 2 -66.67 -3.52 40.27
C ILE A 2 -66.24 -3.28 38.80
N SER A 3 -66.03 -2.04 38.48
CA SER A 3 -65.56 -1.63 37.14
C SER A 3 -64.07 -1.69 37.08
N ARG A 4 -63.51 -2.61 36.27
CA ARG A 4 -62.04 -2.68 35.97
C ARG A 4 -61.72 -1.76 34.79
N ARG A 5 -60.93 -0.71 35.06
CA ARG A 5 -60.32 0.15 34.02
C ARG A 5 -59.01 -0.47 33.61
N TYR A 6 -58.88 -0.92 32.39
CA TYR A 6 -57.62 -1.34 31.80
C TYR A 6 -56.89 -0.10 31.22
N ALA A 7 -55.74 0.23 31.79
CA ALA A 7 -54.85 1.21 31.22
C ALA A 7 -53.92 0.49 30.22
N LEU A 8 -54.04 0.81 28.93
CA LEU A 8 -53.06 0.42 27.92
C LEU A 8 -51.88 1.39 27.97
N ALA A 9 -50.74 0.89 28.38
CA ALA A 9 -49.44 1.59 28.23
C ALA A 9 -48.87 1.21 26.86
N ALA A 10 -48.88 2.16 25.91
CA ALA A 10 -48.18 2.03 24.63
C ALA A 10 -46.73 2.36 24.85
N ALA A 11 -45.85 1.38 24.79
CA ALA A 11 -44.41 1.56 24.79
C ALA A 11 -43.96 1.94 23.37
N LEU A 12 -43.54 3.19 23.15
CA LEU A 12 -42.86 3.67 21.94
C LEU A 12 -41.42 3.15 21.97
N ALA A 13 -41.14 2.10 21.22
CA ALA A 13 -39.75 1.67 20.97
C ALA A 13 -39.10 2.61 19.93
N LEU A 14 -38.25 3.50 20.39
CA LEU A 14 -37.37 4.30 19.51
C LEU A 14 -36.33 3.37 18.89
N LEU A 15 -36.55 2.98 17.66
CA LEU A 15 -35.55 2.30 16.83
C LEU A 15 -34.47 3.34 16.45
N SER A 16 -33.39 3.37 17.22
CA SER A 16 -32.17 4.09 16.82
C SER A 16 -31.53 3.36 15.64
N VAL A 17 -31.78 3.85 14.43
CA VAL A 17 -31.05 3.43 13.23
C VAL A 17 -29.61 3.95 13.38
N PRO A 18 -28.59 3.07 13.41
CA PRO A 18 -27.22 3.54 13.39
C PRO A 18 -27.01 4.31 12.07
N ALA A 19 -26.62 5.56 12.15
CA ALA A 19 -26.22 6.32 10.98
C ALA A 19 -25.01 5.59 10.35
N ALA A 20 -25.23 4.96 9.21
CA ALA A 20 -24.16 4.39 8.41
C ALA A 20 -23.18 5.54 8.08
N ARG A 21 -21.97 5.47 8.64
CA ARG A 21 -20.92 6.43 8.34
C ARG A 21 -20.57 6.21 6.87
N ALA A 22 -20.92 7.16 6.02
CA ALA A 22 -20.53 7.12 4.63
C ALA A 22 -19.01 7.02 4.57
N GLU A 23 -18.50 5.98 3.91
CA GLU A 23 -17.06 5.88 3.67
C GLU A 23 -16.59 7.09 2.88
N PRO A 24 -15.44 7.68 3.21
CA PRO A 24 -14.93 8.83 2.50
C PRO A 24 -14.70 8.45 1.03
N THR A 25 -15.42 9.11 0.14
CA THR A 25 -15.30 8.86 -1.31
C THR A 25 -14.10 9.60 -1.87
N ILE A 26 -13.36 8.97 -2.76
CA ILE A 26 -12.26 9.58 -3.52
C ILE A 26 -12.80 10.75 -4.36
N GLY A 27 -12.33 11.94 -4.05
CA GLY A 27 -12.74 13.18 -4.73
C GLY A 27 -12.03 13.41 -6.06
N LEU A 28 -12.40 14.49 -6.73
CA LEU A 28 -11.74 14.91 -7.98
C LEU A 28 -10.31 15.40 -7.75
N ALA A 29 -10.03 15.98 -6.57
CA ALA A 29 -8.70 16.47 -6.20
C ALA A 29 -7.71 15.32 -6.09
N GLU A 30 -8.06 14.24 -5.39
CA GLU A 30 -7.23 13.06 -5.26
C GLU A 30 -6.99 12.39 -6.61
N ARG A 31 -8.04 12.22 -7.41
CA ARG A 31 -7.90 11.63 -8.76
C ARG A 31 -6.97 12.43 -9.68
N ARG A 32 -7.03 13.76 -9.61
CA ARG A 32 -6.12 14.62 -10.38
C ARG A 32 -4.69 14.54 -9.86
N ALA A 33 -4.52 14.54 -8.55
CA ALA A 33 -3.19 14.48 -7.92
C ALA A 33 -2.49 13.15 -8.21
N ILE A 34 -3.18 12.01 -8.08
CA ILE A 34 -2.60 10.70 -8.41
C ILE A 34 -2.31 10.57 -9.91
N ALA A 35 -3.17 11.12 -10.78
CA ALA A 35 -2.94 11.11 -12.22
C ALA A 35 -1.69 11.91 -12.60
N ALA A 36 -1.49 13.08 -12.01
CA ALA A 36 -0.29 13.90 -12.20
C ALA A 36 0.95 13.17 -11.70
N TYR A 37 0.91 12.59 -10.49
CA TYR A 37 2.02 11.79 -9.97
C TYR A 37 2.39 10.63 -10.91
N ARG A 38 1.41 9.89 -11.37
CA ARG A 38 1.58 8.77 -12.29
C ARG A 38 2.22 9.19 -13.62
N GLN A 39 1.89 10.38 -14.11
CA GLN A 39 2.43 10.90 -15.36
C GLN A 39 3.82 11.48 -15.19
N ASP A 40 4.05 12.27 -14.14
CA ASP A 40 5.21 13.14 -14.06
C ASP A 40 6.36 12.56 -13.22
N ARG A 41 6.06 11.77 -12.19
CA ARG A 41 7.04 11.30 -11.21
C ARG A 41 7.26 9.78 -11.23
N TYR A 42 6.21 9.01 -11.38
CA TYR A 42 6.29 7.54 -11.35
C TYR A 42 7.25 6.94 -12.38
N PRO A 43 7.37 7.41 -13.63
CA PRO A 43 8.32 6.85 -14.59
C PRO A 43 9.77 6.82 -14.10
N THR A 44 10.17 7.83 -13.30
CA THR A 44 11.49 7.86 -12.67
C THR A 44 11.63 6.78 -11.59
N GLN A 45 10.58 6.55 -10.82
CA GLN A 45 10.58 5.53 -9.77
C GLN A 45 10.58 4.11 -10.36
N GLU A 46 9.79 3.87 -11.39
CA GLU A 46 9.78 2.59 -12.09
C GLU A 46 11.15 2.26 -12.68
N LYS A 47 11.77 3.24 -13.33
CA LYS A 47 13.12 3.10 -13.88
C LYS A 47 14.13 2.78 -12.78
N ALA A 48 14.09 3.48 -11.65
CA ALA A 48 14.98 3.21 -10.51
C ALA A 48 14.84 1.79 -9.98
N ILE A 49 13.61 1.26 -9.88
CA ILE A 49 13.33 -0.12 -9.48
C ILE A 49 13.93 -1.11 -10.48
N GLN A 50 13.74 -0.89 -11.79
CA GLN A 50 14.26 -1.75 -12.84
C GLN A 50 15.79 -1.74 -12.90
N GLU A 51 16.41 -0.57 -12.76
CA GLU A 51 17.87 -0.42 -12.66
C GLU A 51 18.42 -1.17 -11.43
N ALA A 52 17.74 -1.05 -10.28
CA ALA A 52 18.11 -1.75 -9.06
C ALA A 52 18.00 -3.28 -9.20
N ALA A 53 16.97 -3.77 -9.87
CA ALA A 53 16.81 -5.19 -10.16
C ALA A 53 17.83 -5.71 -11.21
N GLY A 54 18.38 -4.83 -12.06
CA GLY A 54 19.30 -5.16 -13.12
C GLY A 54 18.65 -5.62 -14.43
N PHE A 55 17.32 -5.54 -14.53
CA PHE A 55 16.56 -5.87 -15.75
C PHE A 55 15.18 -5.19 -15.73
N ALA A 56 14.51 -5.14 -16.88
CA ALA A 56 13.20 -4.51 -17.05
C ALA A 56 12.07 -5.37 -16.43
N VAL A 57 12.09 -5.52 -15.11
CA VAL A 57 11.01 -6.22 -14.39
C VAL A 57 9.71 -5.43 -14.51
N PRO A 58 8.57 -6.07 -14.86
CA PRO A 58 7.27 -5.41 -14.84
C PRO A 58 6.89 -4.94 -13.44
N VAL A 59 6.43 -3.68 -13.31
CA VAL A 59 5.95 -3.09 -12.06
C VAL A 59 4.48 -2.74 -12.20
N GLU A 60 3.64 -3.50 -11.53
CA GLU A 60 2.18 -3.30 -11.49
C GLU A 60 1.82 -2.48 -10.26
N VAL A 61 1.24 -1.30 -10.46
CA VAL A 61 0.82 -0.42 -9.37
C VAL A 61 -0.70 -0.33 -9.35
N ALA A 62 -1.32 -0.72 -8.26
CA ALA A 62 -2.76 -0.57 -8.03
C ALA A 62 -3.09 0.88 -7.62
N TRP A 63 -3.11 1.78 -8.59
CA TRP A 63 -3.26 3.22 -8.37
C TRP A 63 -4.55 3.59 -7.63
N ASP A 64 -5.62 2.86 -7.86
CA ASP A 64 -6.90 3.09 -7.18
C ASP A 64 -6.78 2.79 -5.69
N ASP A 65 -6.06 1.75 -5.30
CA ASP A 65 -5.79 1.41 -3.91
C ASP A 65 -4.90 2.45 -3.21
N LEU A 66 -4.00 3.08 -3.98
CA LEU A 66 -3.08 4.11 -3.49
C LEU A 66 -3.71 5.51 -3.48
N THR A 67 -4.94 5.65 -3.97
CA THR A 67 -5.66 6.92 -3.96
C THR A 67 -6.45 7.05 -2.67
N ILE A 68 -5.90 7.80 -1.70
CA ILE A 68 -6.43 7.90 -0.34
C ILE A 68 -7.27 9.18 -0.21
N PRO A 69 -8.53 9.10 0.27
CA PRO A 69 -9.38 10.25 0.46
C PRO A 69 -8.76 11.28 1.42
N GLY A 70 -8.79 12.56 1.04
CA GLY A 70 -8.26 13.67 1.83
C GLY A 70 -6.75 13.93 1.68
N ASP A 71 -6.03 13.08 0.97
CA ASP A 71 -4.56 13.14 0.87
C ASP A 71 -4.03 13.84 -0.39
N ALA A 72 -4.89 14.46 -1.20
CA ALA A 72 -4.52 15.07 -2.48
C ALA A 72 -3.23 15.91 -2.45
N LYS A 73 -3.01 16.69 -1.39
CA LYS A 73 -1.82 17.55 -1.24
C LYS A 73 -0.51 16.78 -1.10
N TYR A 74 -0.55 15.55 -0.58
CA TYR A 74 0.64 14.77 -0.29
C TYR A 74 1.23 14.07 -1.53
N TYR A 75 0.46 13.88 -2.62
CA TYR A 75 0.97 13.25 -3.83
C TYR A 75 2.08 14.05 -4.53
N SER A 76 2.20 15.35 -4.24
CA SER A 76 3.31 16.17 -4.70
C SER A 76 4.54 16.11 -3.79
N GLU A 77 4.41 15.52 -2.60
CA GLU A 77 5.47 15.42 -1.60
C GLU A 77 6.36 14.19 -1.87
N PRO A 78 7.70 14.32 -1.81
CA PRO A 78 8.60 13.17 -2.02
C PRO A 78 8.48 12.12 -0.90
N ASP A 79 8.02 12.53 0.28
CA ASP A 79 7.87 11.64 1.43
C ASP A 79 6.63 10.73 1.36
N TYR A 80 5.76 10.91 0.36
CA TYR A 80 4.53 10.15 0.24
C TYR A 80 4.75 8.75 -0.35
N PHE A 81 5.14 8.66 -1.60
CA PHE A 81 5.39 7.39 -2.27
C PHE A 81 6.88 7.04 -2.33
N GLU A 82 7.73 8.00 -2.61
CA GLU A 82 9.15 7.75 -2.83
C GLU A 82 9.79 7.12 -1.60
N LYS A 83 9.80 7.81 -0.48
CA LYS A 83 10.48 7.34 0.74
C LYS A 83 9.74 6.21 1.46
N THR A 84 8.44 6.06 1.21
CA THR A 84 7.65 5.04 1.90
C THR A 84 7.46 3.76 1.10
N ILE A 85 7.62 3.79 -0.22
CA ILE A 85 7.38 2.65 -1.09
C ILE A 85 8.54 2.45 -2.08
N PHE A 86 8.79 3.41 -2.98
CA PHE A 86 9.63 3.17 -4.15
C PHE A 86 11.12 3.13 -3.83
N GLU A 87 11.65 4.10 -3.09
CA GLU A 87 13.05 4.14 -2.70
C GLU A 87 13.46 2.91 -1.86
N PRO A 88 12.75 2.55 -0.78
CA PRO A 88 13.10 1.36 -0.02
C PRO A 88 13.02 0.07 -0.82
N LEU A 89 12.10 -0.02 -1.77
CA LEU A 89 11.98 -1.16 -2.67
C LEU A 89 13.18 -1.25 -3.62
N ALA A 90 13.54 -0.13 -4.25
CA ALA A 90 14.72 -0.05 -5.12
C ALA A 90 16.00 -0.35 -4.36
N ASP A 91 16.19 0.24 -3.16
CA ASP A 91 17.37 -0.01 -2.33
C ASP A 91 17.47 -1.47 -1.90
N GLY A 92 16.36 -2.10 -1.52
CA GLY A 92 16.33 -3.52 -1.18
C GLY A 92 16.69 -4.42 -2.37
N LEU A 93 16.16 -4.13 -3.56
CA LEU A 93 16.52 -4.84 -4.79
C LEU A 93 18.01 -4.65 -5.15
N LYS A 94 18.52 -3.43 -5.01
CA LYS A 94 19.92 -3.11 -5.25
C LYS A 94 20.85 -3.87 -4.30
N GLU A 95 20.48 -3.98 -3.04
CA GLU A 95 21.25 -4.76 -2.05
C GLU A 95 21.29 -6.25 -2.41
N VAL A 96 20.18 -6.83 -2.85
CA VAL A 96 20.13 -8.22 -3.35
C VAL A 96 20.95 -8.38 -4.62
N ALA A 97 20.90 -7.40 -5.53
CA ALA A 97 21.62 -7.40 -6.81
C ALA A 97 23.10 -7.00 -6.73
N LYS A 98 23.64 -6.77 -5.53
CA LYS A 98 25.02 -6.24 -5.35
C LYS A 98 26.11 -7.11 -5.94
N ASP A 99 25.88 -8.40 -6.04
CA ASP A 99 26.81 -9.38 -6.61
C ASP A 99 26.22 -10.14 -7.80
N LYS A 100 27.04 -10.96 -8.45
CA LYS A 100 26.63 -11.74 -9.61
C LYS A 100 25.53 -12.75 -9.27
N MET A 101 25.64 -13.42 -8.13
CA MET A 101 24.71 -14.47 -7.73
C MET A 101 23.31 -13.88 -7.47
N GLY A 102 23.23 -12.76 -6.75
CA GLY A 102 21.97 -12.07 -6.50
C GLY A 102 21.29 -11.58 -7.78
N ARG A 103 22.07 -11.00 -8.72
CA ARG A 103 21.54 -10.57 -10.02
C ARG A 103 21.00 -11.74 -10.85
N GLU A 104 21.72 -12.85 -10.90
CA GLU A 104 21.28 -14.05 -11.63
C GLU A 104 20.02 -14.65 -10.98
N ALA A 105 19.95 -14.71 -9.66
CA ALA A 105 18.79 -15.22 -8.93
C ALA A 105 17.55 -14.33 -9.13
N LEU A 106 17.69 -13.01 -9.03
CA LEU A 106 16.61 -12.06 -9.33
C LEU A 106 16.11 -12.24 -10.77
N SER A 107 17.00 -12.22 -11.75
CA SER A 107 16.62 -12.36 -13.17
C SER A 107 15.93 -13.70 -13.46
N ALA A 108 16.33 -14.76 -12.77
CA ALA A 108 15.73 -16.09 -12.97
C ALA A 108 14.36 -16.24 -12.31
N LYS A 109 14.14 -15.61 -11.16
CA LYS A 109 12.97 -15.90 -10.32
C LYS A 109 11.98 -14.75 -10.21
N LEU A 110 12.39 -13.49 -10.22
CA LEU A 110 11.51 -12.33 -10.11
C LEU A 110 10.88 -12.02 -11.47
N LYS A 111 9.56 -12.17 -11.56
CA LYS A 111 8.79 -11.97 -12.81
C LYS A 111 8.01 -10.66 -12.81
N THR A 112 7.52 -10.24 -11.65
CA THR A 112 6.66 -9.07 -11.50
C THR A 112 6.79 -8.51 -10.09
N ILE A 113 6.75 -7.20 -9.98
CA ILE A 113 6.59 -6.50 -8.71
C ILE A 113 5.19 -5.91 -8.70
N ARG A 114 4.41 -6.21 -7.66
CA ARG A 114 3.08 -5.65 -7.45
C ARG A 114 3.08 -4.74 -6.25
N ILE A 115 2.63 -3.50 -6.45
CA ILE A 115 2.52 -2.48 -5.41
C ILE A 115 1.05 -2.14 -5.21
N ARG A 116 0.57 -2.28 -3.98
CA ARG A 116 -0.81 -2.00 -3.58
C ARG A 116 -0.89 -1.47 -2.16
N PHE A 117 -2.05 -1.00 -1.78
CA PHE A 117 -2.35 -0.63 -0.41
C PHE A 117 -3.75 -1.14 -0.01
N ASP A 118 -3.78 -1.95 1.03
CA ASP A 118 -5.02 -2.36 1.69
C ASP A 118 -4.97 -1.88 3.15
N GLU A 119 -5.81 -0.91 3.47
CA GLU A 119 -5.83 -0.25 4.79
C GLU A 119 -6.01 -1.23 5.96
N ASN A 120 -6.80 -2.28 5.75
CA ASN A 120 -7.10 -3.27 6.80
C ASN A 120 -5.92 -4.20 7.09
N THR A 121 -5.00 -4.33 6.15
CA THR A 121 -3.91 -5.31 6.23
C THR A 121 -2.52 -4.71 6.15
N ALA A 122 -2.35 -3.48 5.67
CA ALA A 122 -1.05 -2.83 5.60
C ALA A 122 -0.46 -2.62 7.01
N PRO A 123 0.83 -2.92 7.22
CA PRO A 123 1.47 -2.76 8.52
C PRO A 123 1.71 -1.29 8.85
N THR A 124 1.73 -0.97 10.14
CA THR A 124 2.20 0.32 10.63
C THR A 124 3.72 0.36 10.85
N SER A 125 4.34 -0.79 11.15
CA SER A 125 5.78 -0.88 11.43
C SER A 125 6.42 -2.21 11.02
N ASN A 126 5.73 -3.34 11.10
CA ASN A 126 6.31 -4.63 10.72
C ASN A 126 6.12 -4.90 9.22
N TYR A 127 7.00 -4.33 8.41
CA TYR A 127 6.90 -4.34 6.93
C TYR A 127 7.02 -5.72 6.32
N SER A 128 7.71 -6.67 6.97
CA SER A 128 7.85 -8.06 6.52
C SER A 128 6.51 -8.81 6.48
N LYS A 129 5.53 -8.44 7.30
CA LYS A 129 4.23 -9.13 7.36
C LYS A 129 3.40 -8.95 6.09
N ARG A 130 3.66 -7.91 5.32
CA ARG A 130 2.86 -7.53 4.16
C ARG A 130 3.68 -7.45 2.88
N LEU A 131 4.78 -8.13 2.92
CA LEU A 131 5.66 -8.34 1.79
C LEU A 131 5.70 -9.85 1.52
N THR A 132 5.31 -10.27 0.33
CA THR A 132 5.30 -11.69 -0.05
C THR A 132 5.98 -11.92 -1.38
N PHE A 133 6.57 -13.11 -1.55
CA PHE A 133 7.16 -13.54 -2.80
C PHE A 133 6.65 -14.93 -3.16
N ASN A 134 5.76 -15.00 -4.15
CA ASN A 134 5.13 -16.24 -4.57
C ASN A 134 5.06 -16.33 -6.09
N GLY A 135 5.49 -17.45 -6.66
CA GLY A 135 5.40 -17.69 -8.10
C GLY A 135 6.17 -16.67 -8.96
N GLY A 136 7.14 -15.97 -8.37
CA GLY A 136 7.92 -14.92 -9.02
C GLY A 136 7.30 -13.52 -8.88
N VAL A 137 6.22 -13.37 -8.13
CA VAL A 137 5.59 -12.07 -7.83
C VAL A 137 6.04 -11.58 -6.47
N LEU A 138 6.69 -10.43 -6.44
CA LEU A 138 6.96 -9.66 -5.22
C LEU A 138 5.77 -8.73 -4.97
N ASP A 139 4.94 -9.05 -3.98
CA ASP A 139 3.75 -8.27 -3.62
C ASP A 139 4.08 -7.38 -2.41
N VAL A 140 4.00 -6.07 -2.61
CA VAL A 140 4.29 -5.01 -1.64
C VAL A 140 2.98 -4.34 -1.23
N ASN A 141 2.57 -4.56 0.03
CA ASN A 141 1.39 -3.92 0.59
C ASN A 141 1.82 -3.02 1.76
N TRP A 142 2.32 -1.84 1.43
CA TRP A 142 2.75 -0.84 2.40
C TRP A 142 1.89 0.41 2.32
N ARG A 143 1.69 1.04 3.49
CA ARG A 143 0.94 2.30 3.57
C ARG A 143 1.82 3.45 3.08
N PRO A 144 1.34 4.26 2.11
CA PRO A 144 2.02 5.51 1.75
C PRO A 144 2.05 6.48 2.93
N PHE A 145 3.08 7.34 2.98
CA PHE A 145 3.20 8.42 3.97
C PHE A 145 3.15 7.98 5.45
N THR A 146 3.56 6.77 5.75
CA THR A 146 3.59 6.27 7.14
C THR A 146 5.02 5.97 7.54
N ASN A 147 5.47 6.56 8.68
CA ASN A 147 6.77 6.26 9.27
C ASN A 147 7.92 6.37 8.24
N VAL A 148 8.08 7.55 7.67
CA VAL A 148 9.10 7.84 6.64
C VAL A 148 10.53 7.52 7.13
N ALA A 149 10.78 7.65 8.44
CA ALA A 149 12.07 7.32 9.04
C ALA A 149 12.41 5.81 9.02
N ASP A 150 11.41 4.93 8.82
CA ASP A 150 11.59 3.47 8.83
C ASP A 150 12.07 2.91 7.47
N SER A 151 12.70 3.72 6.62
CA SER A 151 13.18 3.28 5.31
C SER A 151 14.09 2.05 5.42
N LYS A 152 14.98 2.04 6.40
CA LYS A 152 15.89 0.90 6.62
C LYS A 152 15.15 -0.40 6.93
N ASP A 153 14.09 -0.36 7.73
CA ASP A 153 13.30 -1.53 8.08
C ASP A 153 12.56 -2.11 6.87
N ARG A 154 12.13 -1.24 5.94
CA ARG A 154 11.54 -1.65 4.67
C ARG A 154 12.58 -2.31 3.75
N VAL A 155 13.76 -1.70 3.62
CA VAL A 155 14.88 -2.28 2.88
C VAL A 155 15.23 -3.66 3.41
N GLU A 156 15.41 -3.80 4.73
CA GLU A 156 15.70 -5.09 5.34
C GLU A 156 14.60 -6.14 5.11
N ALA A 157 13.34 -5.71 5.12
CA ALA A 157 12.21 -6.61 4.84
C ALA A 157 12.29 -7.18 3.41
N VAL A 158 12.60 -6.34 2.41
CA VAL A 158 12.80 -6.77 1.02
C VAL A 158 13.96 -7.73 0.91
N VAL A 159 15.12 -7.36 1.45
CA VAL A 159 16.33 -8.18 1.40
C VAL A 159 16.10 -9.55 2.03
N LYS A 160 15.62 -9.60 3.28
CA LYS A 160 15.36 -10.86 4.00
C LYS A 160 14.35 -11.76 3.26
N LEU A 161 13.30 -11.17 2.67
CA LEU A 161 12.33 -11.95 1.92
C LEU A 161 12.95 -12.55 0.66
N LEU A 162 13.64 -11.73 -0.13
CA LEU A 162 14.22 -12.17 -1.40
C LEU A 162 15.35 -13.16 -1.19
N GLU A 163 16.30 -12.90 -0.29
CA GLU A 163 17.41 -13.84 0.02
C GLU A 163 16.90 -15.21 0.48
N LYS A 164 15.75 -15.27 1.15
CA LYS A 164 15.14 -16.54 1.58
C LYS A 164 14.50 -17.33 0.42
N ASN A 165 14.05 -16.66 -0.63
CA ASN A 165 13.20 -17.25 -1.68
C ASN A 165 13.89 -17.36 -3.05
N LEU A 166 14.96 -16.61 -3.26
CA LEU A 166 15.79 -16.69 -4.46
C LEU A 166 16.83 -17.80 -4.33
#